data_a2eabd1ca4331e697fc34220cf5a702d
#
_entry.id   a2eabd1ca4331e697fc34220cf5a702d
#
_cell.length_a   1.000
_cell.length_b   1.000
_cell.length_c   1.000
_cell.angle_alpha   90.00
_cell.angle_beta   90.00
_cell.angle_gamma   90.00
#
_symmetry.space_group_name_H-M   'P 1'
#
loop_
_entity.id
_entity.type
_entity.pdbx_description
1 polymer ?
#
loop_
_entity_poly.entity_id
_entity_poly.type
_entity_poly.pdbx_seq_one_letter_code
_entity_poly.pdbx_strand_id
1 'polypeptide(L)'
;MASTIPQGRVHPHTVAPVPKLWRTLQTLFFVNRSATRCLSLILFFGIWQVLCITGFKFFINFQLVPSPSEVVGATVEFFTSDPGVHIRSSVSRVLFGFAVASVLGIILGLFIGWFQIIEDLMMPWLELLRPIPAVAWIPLAILIFPTAETGMIYITFIGAFFPVLISTIRAVENILHDIVLIRVGQCLGANKWFIFKDIVLPGALPGIAGGLTIGMGNAWFCLVTAEILAGRYGVGYITWESYVTSNYPPIVMGMLLIGLMGAVSSWAVGRGMQTLMPWRVIKKQGT
;
A
#
# COMPACT_ATOMS: atom_id res chain seq x y z
N MET A 1 22.95 -60.85 9.26
CA MET A 1 23.52 -60.13 8.11
C MET A 1 23.13 -58.66 8.27
N ALA A 2 24.01 -57.83 8.80
CA ALA A 2 23.80 -56.40 8.99
C ALA A 2 24.46 -55.68 7.81
N SER A 3 23.65 -55.00 6.98
CA SER A 3 24.12 -54.22 5.85
C SER A 3 24.52 -52.81 6.34
N THR A 4 25.80 -52.52 6.32
CA THR A 4 26.41 -51.22 6.59
C THR A 4 26.11 -50.26 5.46
N ILE A 5 25.39 -49.16 5.78
CA ILE A 5 25.15 -48.03 4.88
C ILE A 5 26.45 -47.20 4.82
N PRO A 6 27.04 -46.93 3.64
CA PRO A 6 28.21 -46.07 3.54
C PRO A 6 27.85 -44.62 3.83
N GLN A 7 28.46 -44.02 4.85
CA GLN A 7 28.42 -42.58 5.11
C GLN A 7 29.17 -41.83 3.99
N GLY A 8 28.42 -41.22 3.06
CA GLY A 8 28.98 -40.31 2.09
C GLY A 8 29.57 -39.08 2.78
N ARG A 9 30.89 -38.88 2.64
CA ARG A 9 31.56 -37.64 3.07
C ARG A 9 31.03 -36.49 2.26
N VAL A 10 30.27 -35.62 2.92
CA VAL A 10 29.91 -34.31 2.37
C VAL A 10 31.19 -33.46 2.34
N HIS A 11 31.74 -33.25 1.15
CA HIS A 11 32.86 -32.33 0.96
C HIS A 11 32.32 -30.90 1.25
N PRO A 12 32.94 -30.13 2.16
CA PRO A 12 32.58 -28.75 2.34
C PRO A 12 32.88 -27.98 1.03
N HIS A 13 31.87 -27.43 0.41
CA HIS A 13 32.05 -26.52 -0.71
C HIS A 13 32.91 -25.34 -0.24
N THR A 14 34.19 -25.33 -0.64
CA THR A 14 35.08 -24.20 -0.45
C THR A 14 34.55 -23.03 -1.28
N VAL A 15 33.83 -22.14 -0.63
CA VAL A 15 33.42 -20.87 -1.22
C VAL A 15 34.73 -20.12 -1.55
N ALA A 16 34.91 -19.80 -2.83
CA ALA A 16 36.09 -19.07 -3.29
C ALA A 16 36.25 -17.75 -2.50
N PRO A 17 37.47 -17.37 -2.08
CA PRO A 17 37.70 -16.20 -1.29
C PRO A 17 37.26 -14.95 -2.08
N VAL A 18 36.32 -14.20 -1.52
CA VAL A 18 35.80 -12.95 -2.09
C VAL A 18 37.00 -11.99 -2.28
N PRO A 19 37.21 -11.42 -3.48
CA PRO A 19 38.35 -10.55 -3.78
C PRO A 19 38.43 -9.39 -2.77
N LYS A 20 39.68 -9.06 -2.36
CA LYS A 20 39.95 -7.99 -1.37
C LYS A 20 39.26 -6.67 -1.73
N LEU A 21 39.15 -6.35 -3.01
CA LEU A 21 38.45 -5.17 -3.51
C LEU A 21 36.97 -5.15 -3.11
N TRP A 22 36.30 -6.31 -3.16
CA TRP A 22 34.90 -6.45 -2.74
C TRP A 22 34.70 -6.25 -1.24
N ARG A 23 35.64 -6.74 -0.43
CA ARG A 23 35.62 -6.51 1.03
C ARG A 23 35.85 -5.04 1.36
N THR A 24 36.76 -4.35 0.67
CA THR A 24 37.01 -2.92 0.86
C THR A 24 35.80 -2.07 0.42
N LEU A 25 35.15 -2.43 -0.68
CA LEU A 25 33.91 -1.80 -1.10
C LEU A 25 32.78 -2.07 -0.08
N GLN A 26 32.64 -3.29 0.41
CA GLN A 26 31.66 -3.60 1.46
C GLN A 26 31.91 -2.78 2.73
N THR A 27 33.15 -2.63 3.20
CA THR A 27 33.44 -1.82 4.41
C THR A 27 33.20 -0.33 4.17
N LEU A 28 33.49 0.20 3.00
CA LEU A 28 33.16 1.60 2.63
C LEU A 28 31.65 1.84 2.55
N PHE A 29 30.88 0.89 2.01
CA PHE A 29 29.42 1.00 1.90
C PHE A 29 28.66 0.64 3.20
N PHE A 30 29.26 -0.18 4.08
CA PHE A 30 28.60 -0.58 5.34
C PHE A 30 28.86 0.34 6.53
N VAL A 31 29.82 1.26 6.43
CA VAL A 31 30.23 2.12 7.58
C VAL A 31 29.14 3.12 7.99
N ASN A 32 28.22 3.50 7.06
CA ASN A 32 27.08 4.34 7.48
C ASN A 32 25.88 4.16 6.53
N ARG A 33 24.95 3.29 6.89
CA ARG A 33 23.72 3.05 6.10
C ARG A 33 22.92 4.33 5.84
N SER A 34 23.00 5.30 6.73
CA SER A 34 22.35 6.59 6.55
C SER A 34 23.05 7.42 5.48
N ALA A 35 24.40 7.43 5.48
CA ALA A 35 25.17 8.15 4.48
C ALA A 35 25.00 7.59 3.06
N THR A 36 24.95 6.27 2.90
CA THR A 36 24.69 5.64 1.59
C THR A 36 23.29 5.95 1.07
N ARG A 37 22.28 5.99 1.94
CA ARG A 37 20.92 6.40 1.56
C ARG A 37 20.86 7.87 1.13
N CYS A 38 21.47 8.75 1.91
CA CYS A 38 21.56 10.18 1.53
C CYS A 38 22.31 10.37 0.21
N LEU A 39 23.44 9.69 0.01
CA LEU A 39 24.20 9.74 -1.22
C LEU A 39 23.38 9.27 -2.43
N SER A 40 22.62 8.17 -2.30
CA SER A 40 21.77 7.68 -3.39
C SER A 40 20.67 8.68 -3.77
N LEU A 41 20.07 9.36 -2.78
CA LEU A 41 19.08 10.41 -3.05
C LEU A 41 19.71 11.63 -3.73
N ILE A 42 20.87 12.09 -3.23
CA ILE A 42 21.59 13.23 -3.84
C ILE A 42 22.00 12.91 -5.28
N LEU A 43 22.50 11.70 -5.53
CA LEU A 43 22.86 11.26 -6.88
C LEU A 43 21.62 11.20 -7.79
N PHE A 44 20.51 10.66 -7.31
CA PHE A 44 19.27 10.58 -8.08
C PHE A 44 18.76 11.97 -8.49
N PHE A 45 18.62 12.88 -7.51
CA PHE A 45 18.18 14.24 -7.81
C PHE A 45 19.19 15.03 -8.64
N GLY A 46 20.50 14.83 -8.41
CA GLY A 46 21.56 15.45 -9.19
C GLY A 46 21.57 15.01 -10.66
N ILE A 47 21.44 13.70 -10.90
CA ILE A 47 21.36 13.16 -12.27
C ILE A 47 20.08 13.67 -12.94
N TRP A 48 18.94 13.65 -12.28
CA TRP A 48 17.71 14.19 -12.82
C TRP A 48 17.84 15.67 -13.20
N GLN A 49 18.39 16.51 -12.32
CA GLN A 49 18.63 17.93 -12.58
C GLN A 49 19.51 18.13 -13.81
N VAL A 50 20.61 17.39 -13.91
CA VAL A 50 21.56 17.50 -15.04
C VAL A 50 20.89 17.08 -16.36
N LEU A 51 20.14 15.97 -16.37
CA LEU A 51 19.43 15.50 -17.56
C LEU A 51 18.40 16.50 -18.07
N CYS A 52 17.68 17.18 -17.17
CA CYS A 52 16.72 18.21 -17.55
C CYS A 52 17.41 19.46 -18.09
N ILE A 53 18.49 19.96 -17.45
CA ILE A 53 19.22 21.15 -17.90
C ILE A 53 19.90 20.90 -19.24
N THR A 54 20.50 19.73 -19.47
CA THR A 54 21.15 19.38 -20.73
C THR A 54 20.17 19.11 -21.86
N GLY A 55 18.87 18.94 -21.53
CA GLY A 55 17.85 18.63 -22.52
C GLY A 55 18.10 17.33 -23.27
N PHE A 56 18.68 16.33 -22.57
CA PHE A 56 19.08 15.06 -23.17
C PHE A 56 17.90 14.36 -23.84
N LYS A 57 18.07 14.01 -25.12
CA LYS A 57 17.05 13.33 -25.94
C LYS A 57 17.58 11.96 -26.35
N PHE A 58 16.97 10.92 -25.81
CA PHE A 58 17.23 9.54 -26.25
C PHE A 58 15.88 8.84 -26.54
N PHE A 59 15.29 8.12 -25.60
CA PHE A 59 13.89 7.63 -25.68
C PHE A 59 12.91 8.61 -25.05
N ILE A 60 13.36 9.40 -24.08
CA ILE A 60 12.58 10.37 -23.30
C ILE A 60 13.06 11.76 -23.66
N ASN A 61 12.12 12.68 -23.92
CA ASN A 61 12.43 14.08 -24.14
C ASN A 61 12.51 14.82 -22.79
N PHE A 62 13.71 14.90 -22.22
CA PHE A 62 13.93 15.56 -20.94
C PHE A 62 13.67 17.08 -20.97
N GLN A 63 13.49 17.68 -22.15
CA GLN A 63 13.04 19.08 -22.23
C GLN A 63 11.62 19.31 -21.75
N LEU A 64 10.77 18.26 -21.77
CA LEU A 64 9.39 18.32 -21.27
C LEU A 64 9.26 17.84 -19.81
N VAL A 65 10.32 17.28 -19.24
CA VAL A 65 10.35 16.84 -17.85
C VAL A 65 10.83 18.00 -16.98
N PRO A 66 10.01 18.48 -16.03
CA PRO A 66 10.41 19.56 -15.15
C PRO A 66 11.64 19.19 -14.33
N SER A 67 12.54 20.14 -14.15
CA SER A 67 13.70 19.95 -13.29
C SER A 67 13.29 19.97 -11.81
N PRO A 68 14.05 19.31 -10.90
CA PRO A 68 13.82 19.40 -9.47
C PRO A 68 13.68 20.83 -8.93
N SER A 69 14.45 21.77 -9.46
CA SER A 69 14.37 23.19 -9.06
C SER A 69 13.03 23.84 -9.44
N GLU A 70 12.50 23.54 -10.62
CA GLU A 70 11.18 24.03 -11.06
C GLU A 70 10.04 23.39 -10.23
N VAL A 71 10.16 22.11 -9.88
CA VAL A 71 9.20 21.42 -9.01
C VAL A 71 9.18 22.05 -7.61
N VAL A 72 10.34 22.41 -7.06
CA VAL A 72 10.42 23.13 -5.78
C VAL A 72 9.75 24.49 -5.89
N GLY A 73 10.00 25.25 -6.98
CA GLY A 73 9.34 26.52 -7.23
C GLY A 73 7.80 26.38 -7.28
N ALA A 74 7.30 25.43 -8.06
CA ALA A 74 5.87 25.14 -8.16
C ALA A 74 5.27 24.70 -6.80
N THR A 75 6.04 23.98 -5.98
CA THR A 75 5.62 23.60 -4.64
C THR A 75 5.44 24.82 -3.73
N VAL A 76 6.39 25.74 -3.74
CA VAL A 76 6.30 26.98 -2.96
C VAL A 76 5.10 27.83 -3.42
N GLU A 77 4.92 27.99 -4.73
CA GLU A 77 3.79 28.71 -5.32
C GLU A 77 2.47 28.09 -4.91
N PHE A 78 2.34 26.77 -4.99
CA PHE A 78 1.14 26.04 -4.56
C PHE A 78 0.81 26.31 -3.09
N PHE A 79 1.79 26.24 -2.19
CA PHE A 79 1.58 26.45 -0.76
C PHE A 79 1.31 27.93 -0.41
N THR A 80 1.62 28.87 -1.29
CA THR A 80 1.32 30.30 -1.11
C THR A 80 -0.05 30.70 -1.69
N SER A 81 -0.63 29.92 -2.61
CA SER A 81 -1.88 30.18 -3.34
C SER A 81 -3.16 29.57 -2.76
N ASP A 82 -3.19 29.23 -1.46
CA ASP A 82 -4.30 28.56 -0.76
C ASP A 82 -4.53 27.09 -1.18
N PRO A 83 -3.62 26.19 -0.84
CA PRO A 83 -3.73 24.76 -1.14
C PRO A 83 -4.82 24.05 -0.34
N GLY A 84 -5.38 24.72 0.67
CA GLY A 84 -6.26 24.12 1.69
C GLY A 84 -7.48 23.44 1.10
N VAL A 85 -8.10 24.03 0.09
CA VAL A 85 -9.32 23.50 -0.54
C VAL A 85 -9.01 22.17 -1.24
N HIS A 86 -7.92 22.08 -2.01
CA HIS A 86 -7.57 20.90 -2.77
C HIS A 86 -7.11 19.74 -1.88
N ILE A 87 -6.23 20.01 -0.93
CA ILE A 87 -5.74 18.99 0.02
C ILE A 87 -6.89 18.47 0.88
N ARG A 88 -7.71 19.38 1.45
CA ARG A 88 -8.84 19.02 2.30
C ARG A 88 -9.86 18.16 1.53
N SER A 89 -10.18 18.52 0.28
CA SER A 89 -11.10 17.75 -0.56
C SER A 89 -10.62 16.33 -0.79
N SER A 90 -9.36 16.14 -1.21
CA SER A 90 -8.79 14.80 -1.42
C SER A 90 -8.73 14.00 -0.12
N VAL A 91 -8.25 14.61 0.98
CA VAL A 91 -8.15 13.92 2.29
C VAL A 91 -9.52 13.50 2.80
N SER A 92 -10.52 14.38 2.75
CA SER A 92 -11.86 14.06 3.24
C SER A 92 -12.52 12.92 2.45
N ARG A 93 -12.38 12.91 1.12
CA ARG A 93 -12.88 11.84 0.25
C ARG A 93 -12.20 10.50 0.55
N VAL A 94 -10.86 10.49 0.68
CA VAL A 94 -10.12 9.26 1.03
C VAL A 94 -10.53 8.75 2.40
N LEU A 95 -10.54 9.61 3.41
CA LEU A 95 -10.86 9.18 4.77
C LEU A 95 -12.28 8.62 4.88
N PHE A 96 -13.25 9.28 4.25
CA PHE A 96 -14.64 8.82 4.28
C PHE A 96 -14.81 7.50 3.51
N GLY A 97 -14.34 7.43 2.25
CA GLY A 97 -14.43 6.21 1.43
C GLY A 97 -13.69 5.03 2.06
N PHE A 98 -12.48 5.27 2.59
CA PHE A 98 -11.69 4.25 3.28
C PHE A 98 -12.34 3.79 4.60
N ALA A 99 -12.90 4.71 5.40
CA ALA A 99 -13.56 4.34 6.65
C ALA A 99 -14.75 3.41 6.41
N VAL A 100 -15.61 3.76 5.45
CA VAL A 100 -16.75 2.91 5.07
C VAL A 100 -16.27 1.56 4.53
N ALA A 101 -15.25 1.55 3.65
CA ALA A 101 -14.66 0.34 3.11
C ALA A 101 -14.05 -0.55 4.19
N SER A 102 -13.37 0.05 5.16
CA SER A 102 -12.75 -0.68 6.27
C SER A 102 -13.79 -1.34 7.17
N VAL A 103 -14.81 -0.59 7.57
CA VAL A 103 -15.87 -1.13 8.44
C VAL A 103 -16.61 -2.27 7.74
N LEU A 104 -17.08 -2.06 6.52
CA LEU A 104 -17.81 -3.08 5.78
C LEU A 104 -16.92 -4.26 5.40
N GLY A 105 -15.69 -3.98 4.93
CA GLY A 105 -14.73 -5.03 4.54
C GLY A 105 -14.32 -5.92 5.71
N ILE A 106 -14.12 -5.36 6.91
CA ILE A 106 -13.79 -6.13 8.10
C ILE A 106 -15.01 -6.95 8.56
N ILE A 107 -16.19 -6.31 8.70
CA ILE A 107 -17.39 -7.00 9.18
C ILE A 107 -17.75 -8.16 8.24
N LEU A 108 -17.86 -7.89 6.95
CA LEU A 108 -18.19 -8.92 5.95
C LEU A 108 -17.08 -9.97 5.85
N GLY A 109 -15.82 -9.55 5.90
CA GLY A 109 -14.68 -10.46 5.83
C GLY A 109 -14.61 -11.43 7.03
N LEU A 110 -14.89 -10.95 8.25
CA LEU A 110 -14.99 -11.79 9.43
C LEU A 110 -16.17 -12.76 9.32
N PHE A 111 -17.31 -12.30 8.80
CA PHE A 111 -18.51 -13.12 8.64
C PHE A 111 -18.30 -14.20 7.57
N ILE A 112 -17.79 -13.86 6.42
CA ILE A 112 -17.51 -14.79 5.32
C ILE A 112 -16.46 -15.82 5.77
N GLY A 113 -15.32 -15.38 6.30
CA GLY A 113 -14.25 -16.29 6.71
C GLY A 113 -14.58 -17.18 7.93
N TRP A 114 -15.59 -16.82 8.76
CA TRP A 114 -16.01 -17.64 9.86
C TRP A 114 -17.04 -18.72 9.49
N PHE A 115 -17.94 -18.43 8.53
CA PHE A 115 -19.03 -19.34 8.12
C PHE A 115 -18.74 -19.93 6.73
N GLN A 116 -18.32 -21.18 6.67
CA GLN A 116 -17.97 -21.88 5.43
C GLN A 116 -19.10 -21.83 4.38
N ILE A 117 -20.36 -21.96 4.78
CA ILE A 117 -21.51 -21.86 3.85
C ILE A 117 -21.59 -20.48 3.20
N ILE A 118 -21.29 -19.41 3.97
CA ILE A 118 -21.31 -18.04 3.44
C ILE A 118 -20.12 -17.83 2.52
N GLU A 119 -18.97 -18.39 2.87
CA GLU A 119 -17.77 -18.38 2.04
C GLU A 119 -18.03 -19.05 0.70
N ASP A 120 -18.55 -20.28 0.69
CA ASP A 120 -18.88 -21.03 -0.53
C ASP A 120 -19.88 -20.29 -1.44
N LEU A 121 -20.83 -19.53 -0.86
CA LEU A 121 -21.81 -18.73 -1.60
C LEU A 121 -21.23 -17.41 -2.13
N MET A 122 -20.34 -16.76 -1.39
CA MET A 122 -19.86 -15.41 -1.69
C MET A 122 -18.57 -15.42 -2.52
N MET A 123 -17.69 -16.41 -2.30
CA MET A 123 -16.40 -16.44 -2.99
C MET A 123 -16.50 -16.43 -4.53
N PRO A 124 -17.42 -17.17 -5.18
CA PRO A 124 -17.53 -17.09 -6.65
C PRO A 124 -17.82 -15.69 -7.16
N TRP A 125 -18.67 -14.93 -6.45
CA TRP A 125 -18.97 -13.53 -6.80
C TRP A 125 -17.81 -12.58 -6.54
N LEU A 126 -17.11 -12.78 -5.43
CA LEU A 126 -15.93 -11.98 -5.09
C LEU A 126 -14.78 -12.22 -6.08
N GLU A 127 -14.57 -13.46 -6.49
CA GLU A 127 -13.57 -13.83 -7.49
C GLU A 127 -13.89 -13.28 -8.89
N LEU A 128 -15.17 -13.16 -9.23
CA LEU A 128 -15.62 -12.56 -10.49
C LEU A 128 -15.47 -11.03 -10.49
N LEU A 129 -15.80 -10.37 -9.37
CA LEU A 129 -15.80 -8.91 -9.28
C LEU A 129 -14.41 -8.32 -8.99
N ARG A 130 -13.59 -9.03 -8.21
CA ARG A 130 -12.26 -8.58 -7.77
C ARG A 130 -11.30 -8.21 -8.92
N PRO A 131 -11.23 -8.96 -10.05
CA PRO A 131 -10.34 -8.61 -11.16
C PRO A 131 -10.73 -7.32 -11.89
N ILE A 132 -11.96 -6.83 -11.70
CA ILE A 132 -12.40 -5.59 -12.33
C ILE A 132 -11.67 -4.41 -11.67
N PRO A 133 -10.81 -3.67 -12.40
CA PRO A 133 -10.13 -2.53 -11.83
C PRO A 133 -11.12 -1.49 -11.31
N ALA A 134 -10.91 -0.97 -10.10
CA ALA A 134 -11.80 0.05 -9.52
C ALA A 134 -11.98 1.27 -10.44
N VAL A 135 -10.96 1.62 -11.21
CA VAL A 135 -10.98 2.70 -12.21
C VAL A 135 -12.03 2.46 -13.30
N ALA A 136 -12.29 1.20 -13.68
CA ALA A 136 -13.29 0.86 -14.70
C ALA A 136 -14.74 1.19 -14.24
N TRP A 137 -14.95 1.36 -12.94
CA TRP A 137 -16.27 1.74 -12.38
C TRP A 137 -16.54 3.24 -12.46
N ILE A 138 -15.56 4.08 -12.81
CA ILE A 138 -15.72 5.56 -12.81
C ILE A 138 -16.85 6.02 -13.73
N PRO A 139 -16.96 5.59 -15.01
CA PRO A 139 -18.06 6.03 -15.87
C PRO A 139 -19.42 5.64 -15.31
N LEU A 140 -19.53 4.44 -14.75
CA LEU A 140 -20.76 3.97 -14.12
C LEU A 140 -21.09 4.76 -12.85
N ALA A 141 -20.10 5.08 -12.05
CA ALA A 141 -20.27 5.90 -10.85
C ALA A 141 -20.79 7.32 -11.20
N ILE A 142 -20.21 7.95 -12.23
CA ILE A 142 -20.68 9.28 -12.69
C ILE A 142 -22.13 9.21 -13.17
N LEU A 143 -22.56 8.11 -13.77
CA LEU A 143 -23.91 7.92 -14.26
C LEU A 143 -24.94 7.68 -13.14
N ILE A 144 -24.56 6.88 -12.13
CA ILE A 144 -25.49 6.42 -11.07
C ILE A 144 -25.63 7.46 -9.95
N PHE A 145 -24.52 8.11 -9.57
CA PHE A 145 -24.55 9.03 -8.44
C PHE A 145 -24.96 10.44 -8.84
N PRO A 146 -25.79 11.11 -8.02
CA PRO A 146 -26.32 12.43 -8.36
C PRO A 146 -25.25 13.53 -8.35
N THR A 147 -24.12 13.31 -7.67
CA THR A 147 -23.02 14.27 -7.60
C THR A 147 -21.69 13.62 -7.87
N ALA A 148 -20.76 14.35 -8.50
CA ALA A 148 -19.40 13.88 -8.73
C ALA A 148 -18.68 13.53 -7.42
N GLU A 149 -18.97 14.25 -6.32
CA GLU A 149 -18.42 14.00 -4.99
C GLU A 149 -18.75 12.58 -4.49
N THR A 150 -20.01 12.19 -4.56
CA THR A 150 -20.45 10.85 -4.15
C THR A 150 -19.86 9.76 -5.04
N GLY A 151 -19.74 10.03 -6.33
CA GLY A 151 -19.09 9.12 -7.28
C GLY A 151 -17.61 8.90 -6.94
N MET A 152 -16.86 9.98 -6.64
CA MET A 152 -15.44 9.88 -6.25
C MET A 152 -15.25 9.12 -4.93
N ILE A 153 -16.10 9.35 -3.94
CA ILE A 153 -16.09 8.61 -2.66
C ILE A 153 -16.39 7.13 -2.90
N TYR A 154 -17.34 6.80 -3.77
CA TYR A 154 -17.67 5.42 -4.12
C TYR A 154 -16.50 4.69 -4.79
N ILE A 155 -15.80 5.33 -5.73
CA ILE A 155 -14.61 4.74 -6.36
C ILE A 155 -13.49 4.52 -5.35
N THR A 156 -13.28 5.46 -4.44
CA THR A 156 -12.34 5.33 -3.32
C THR A 156 -12.72 4.16 -2.41
N PHE A 157 -14.01 4.02 -2.11
CA PHE A 157 -14.56 2.89 -1.36
C PHE A 157 -14.24 1.56 -2.05
N ILE A 158 -14.56 1.40 -3.34
CA ILE A 158 -14.28 0.15 -4.07
C ILE A 158 -12.79 -0.18 -4.05
N GLY A 159 -11.93 0.82 -4.26
CA GLY A 159 -10.47 0.64 -4.25
C GLY A 159 -9.94 0.08 -2.93
N ALA A 160 -10.50 0.49 -1.81
CA ALA A 160 -10.12 0.00 -0.48
C ALA A 160 -10.86 -1.28 -0.06
N PHE A 161 -12.11 -1.44 -0.46
CA PHE A 161 -13.01 -2.50 0.03
C PHE A 161 -12.50 -3.90 -0.26
N PHE A 162 -12.17 -4.20 -1.51
CA PHE A 162 -11.71 -5.55 -1.89
C PHE A 162 -10.41 -5.96 -1.19
N PRO A 163 -9.34 -5.14 -1.12
CA PRO A 163 -8.14 -5.48 -0.36
C PRO A 163 -8.43 -5.76 1.12
N VAL A 164 -9.26 -4.95 1.77
CA VAL A 164 -9.61 -5.14 3.18
C VAL A 164 -10.42 -6.41 3.37
N LEU A 165 -11.46 -6.60 2.55
CA LEU A 165 -12.36 -7.77 2.61
C LEU A 165 -11.57 -9.07 2.45
N ILE A 166 -10.83 -9.20 1.35
CA ILE A 166 -10.09 -10.44 1.03
C ILE A 166 -8.98 -10.72 2.05
N SER A 167 -8.27 -9.67 2.49
CA SER A 167 -7.25 -9.85 3.54
C SER A 167 -7.85 -10.30 4.85
N THR A 168 -9.06 -9.83 5.19
CA THR A 168 -9.77 -10.24 6.40
C THR A 168 -10.25 -11.69 6.30
N ILE A 169 -10.86 -12.09 5.18
CA ILE A 169 -11.28 -13.48 4.95
C ILE A 169 -10.07 -14.41 5.12
N ARG A 170 -8.99 -14.17 4.37
CA ARG A 170 -7.77 -14.97 4.42
C ARG A 170 -7.12 -15.00 5.81
N ALA A 171 -7.18 -13.89 6.55
CA ALA A 171 -6.66 -13.85 7.91
C ALA A 171 -7.43 -14.76 8.86
N VAL A 172 -8.77 -14.82 8.71
CA VAL A 172 -9.63 -15.74 9.49
C VAL A 172 -9.37 -17.19 9.09
N GLU A 173 -9.39 -17.49 7.79
CA GLU A 173 -9.11 -18.83 7.25
C GLU A 173 -7.77 -19.38 7.75
N ASN A 174 -6.70 -18.55 7.69
CA ASN A 174 -5.37 -18.96 8.15
C ASN A 174 -5.36 -19.40 9.62
N ILE A 175 -6.14 -18.74 10.49
CA ILE A 175 -6.25 -19.12 11.89
C ILE A 175 -7.12 -20.37 12.05
N LEU A 176 -8.21 -20.51 11.29
CA LEU A 176 -9.07 -21.69 11.32
C LEU A 176 -8.36 -22.95 10.80
N HIS A 177 -7.45 -22.81 9.84
CA HIS A 177 -6.62 -23.90 9.33
C HIS A 177 -5.45 -24.26 10.27
N ASP A 178 -5.12 -23.42 11.26
CA ASP A 178 -4.17 -23.79 12.32
C ASP A 178 -4.84 -24.77 13.30
N ILE A 179 -4.78 -26.05 12.91
CA ILE A 179 -5.39 -27.15 13.64
C ILE A 179 -4.94 -27.19 15.10
N VAL A 180 -3.69 -26.81 15.39
CA VAL A 180 -3.13 -26.86 16.74
C VAL A 180 -3.84 -25.84 17.65
N LEU A 181 -3.95 -24.58 17.21
CA LEU A 181 -4.59 -23.51 17.96
C LEU A 181 -6.05 -23.82 18.28
N ILE A 182 -6.81 -24.27 17.27
CA ILE A 182 -8.23 -24.56 17.42
C ILE A 182 -8.46 -25.79 18.33
N ARG A 183 -7.67 -26.88 18.13
CA ARG A 183 -7.78 -28.08 18.96
C ARG A 183 -7.42 -27.83 20.42
N VAL A 184 -6.37 -27.07 20.69
CA VAL A 184 -5.99 -26.69 22.06
C VAL A 184 -7.15 -25.96 22.74
N GLY A 185 -7.76 -24.97 22.06
CA GLY A 185 -8.94 -24.29 22.58
C GLY A 185 -10.09 -25.25 22.90
N GLN A 186 -10.40 -26.19 22.00
CA GLN A 186 -11.43 -27.19 22.19
C GLN A 186 -11.13 -28.16 23.34
N CYS A 187 -9.87 -28.61 23.47
CA CYS A 187 -9.46 -29.47 24.59
C CYS A 187 -9.59 -28.77 25.94
N LEU A 188 -9.44 -27.44 25.98
CA LEU A 188 -9.66 -26.63 27.18
C LEU A 188 -11.16 -26.31 27.44
N GLY A 189 -12.06 -26.86 26.64
CA GLY A 189 -13.51 -26.67 26.80
C GLY A 189 -14.06 -25.38 26.22
N ALA A 190 -13.29 -24.69 25.33
CA ALA A 190 -13.76 -23.48 24.70
C ALA A 190 -14.94 -23.74 23.75
N ASN A 191 -16.01 -22.96 23.88
CA ASN A 191 -17.12 -22.96 22.94
C ASN A 191 -16.78 -22.19 21.66
N LYS A 192 -17.61 -22.31 20.61
CA LYS A 192 -17.40 -21.67 19.32
C LYS A 192 -17.24 -20.15 19.43
N TRP A 193 -18.00 -19.50 20.31
CA TRP A 193 -17.94 -18.05 20.53
C TRP A 193 -16.62 -17.62 21.19
N PHE A 194 -16.15 -18.39 22.17
CA PHE A 194 -14.85 -18.17 22.80
C PHE A 194 -13.71 -18.31 21.77
N ILE A 195 -13.74 -19.39 20.96
CA ILE A 195 -12.76 -19.60 19.89
C ILE A 195 -12.73 -18.40 18.93
N PHE A 196 -13.90 -17.92 18.49
CA PHE A 196 -13.97 -16.76 17.61
C PHE A 196 -13.38 -15.51 18.25
N LYS A 197 -13.84 -15.15 19.46
CA LYS A 197 -13.51 -13.89 20.12
C LYS A 197 -12.06 -13.84 20.62
N ASP A 198 -11.57 -14.93 21.22
CA ASP A 198 -10.31 -14.93 21.97
C ASP A 198 -9.15 -15.59 21.20
N ILE A 199 -9.43 -16.35 20.14
CA ILE A 199 -8.41 -16.99 19.30
C ILE A 199 -8.41 -16.39 17.89
N VAL A 200 -9.54 -16.49 17.17
CA VAL A 200 -9.61 -16.14 15.75
C VAL A 200 -9.50 -14.64 15.54
N LEU A 201 -10.29 -13.85 16.23
CA LEU A 201 -10.30 -12.39 16.06
C LEU A 201 -8.94 -11.76 16.39
N PRO A 202 -8.28 -12.04 17.53
CA PRO A 202 -6.94 -11.52 17.80
C PRO A 202 -5.88 -12.07 16.84
N GLY A 203 -5.99 -13.34 16.45
CA GLY A 203 -5.08 -13.97 15.51
C GLY A 203 -5.17 -13.39 14.10
N ALA A 204 -6.36 -12.97 13.66
CA ALA A 204 -6.60 -12.37 12.35
C ALA A 204 -6.17 -10.89 12.26
N LEU A 205 -6.06 -10.17 13.39
CA LEU A 205 -5.72 -8.73 13.41
C LEU A 205 -4.48 -8.36 12.59
N PRO A 206 -3.37 -9.14 12.59
CA PRO A 206 -2.21 -8.82 11.75
C PRO A 206 -2.50 -8.84 10.24
N GLY A 207 -3.34 -9.78 9.79
CA GLY A 207 -3.78 -9.86 8.40
C GLY A 207 -4.73 -8.72 8.03
N ILE A 208 -5.68 -8.39 8.93
CA ILE A 208 -6.58 -7.23 8.79
C ILE A 208 -5.77 -5.94 8.68
N ALA A 209 -4.75 -5.75 9.53
CA ALA A 209 -3.86 -4.59 9.49
C ALA A 209 -3.12 -4.48 8.16
N GLY A 210 -2.66 -5.60 7.60
CA GLY A 210 -2.08 -5.66 6.26
C GLY A 210 -3.07 -5.21 5.18
N GLY A 211 -4.29 -5.76 5.23
CA GLY A 211 -5.38 -5.39 4.33
C GLY A 211 -5.74 -3.90 4.38
N LEU A 212 -5.84 -3.34 5.58
CA LEU A 212 -6.09 -1.91 5.78
C LEU A 212 -4.98 -1.03 5.18
N THR A 213 -3.72 -1.41 5.38
CA THR A 213 -2.58 -0.66 4.85
C THR A 213 -2.57 -0.68 3.31
N ILE A 214 -2.82 -1.82 2.70
CA ILE A 214 -2.93 -1.97 1.23
C ILE A 214 -4.16 -1.22 0.72
N GLY A 215 -5.31 -1.34 1.41
CA GLY A 215 -6.55 -0.65 1.08
C GLY A 215 -6.40 0.87 1.08
N MET A 216 -5.66 1.43 2.04
CA MET A 216 -5.38 2.87 2.10
C MET A 216 -4.58 3.34 0.87
N GLY A 217 -3.55 2.60 0.46
CA GLY A 217 -2.79 2.92 -0.75
C GLY A 217 -3.66 2.87 -2.01
N ASN A 218 -4.50 1.84 -2.15
CA ASN A 218 -5.43 1.71 -3.26
C ASN A 218 -6.53 2.79 -3.26
N ALA A 219 -6.98 3.22 -2.08
CA ALA A 219 -7.94 4.32 -1.94
C ALA A 219 -7.40 5.62 -2.56
N TRP A 220 -6.13 5.96 -2.27
CA TRP A 220 -5.46 7.11 -2.89
C TRP A 220 -5.34 6.97 -4.39
N PHE A 221 -4.90 5.82 -4.89
CA PHE A 221 -4.79 5.56 -6.33
C PHE A 221 -6.14 5.76 -7.04
N CYS A 222 -7.21 5.18 -6.49
CA CYS A 222 -8.55 5.25 -7.06
C CYS A 222 -9.13 6.67 -6.99
N LEU A 223 -8.93 7.39 -5.86
CA LEU A 223 -9.39 8.76 -5.72
C LEU A 223 -8.74 9.68 -6.75
N VAL A 224 -7.41 9.64 -6.86
CA VAL A 224 -6.68 10.50 -7.81
C VAL A 224 -7.19 10.33 -9.23
N THR A 225 -7.42 9.08 -9.65
CA THR A 225 -7.97 8.80 -10.98
C THR A 225 -9.40 9.33 -11.14
N ALA A 226 -10.21 9.23 -10.08
CA ALA A 226 -11.56 9.77 -10.09
C ALA A 226 -11.56 11.31 -10.12
N GLU A 227 -10.64 11.97 -9.39
CA GLU A 227 -10.46 13.42 -9.41
C GLU A 227 -10.02 13.95 -10.78
N ILE A 228 -9.15 13.22 -11.48
CA ILE A 228 -8.74 13.56 -12.85
C ILE A 228 -9.93 13.56 -13.82
N LEU A 229 -10.84 12.61 -13.68
CA LEU A 229 -11.95 12.43 -14.62
C LEU A 229 -13.20 13.23 -14.27
N ALA A 230 -13.48 13.44 -13.00
CA ALA A 230 -14.74 14.00 -12.54
C ALA A 230 -14.58 15.14 -11.50
N GLY A 231 -13.36 15.44 -11.06
CA GLY A 231 -13.08 16.42 -10.03
C GLY A 231 -13.21 17.87 -10.51
N ARG A 232 -13.53 18.76 -9.57
CA ARG A 232 -13.40 20.23 -9.71
C ARG A 232 -12.38 20.78 -8.71
N TYR A 233 -12.10 20.04 -7.67
CA TYR A 233 -11.11 20.32 -6.63
C TYR A 233 -10.45 19.00 -6.24
N GLY A 234 -9.21 19.08 -5.82
CA GLY A 234 -8.42 17.94 -5.38
C GLY A 234 -7.00 18.00 -5.93
N VAL A 235 -6.10 17.18 -5.37
CA VAL A 235 -4.70 17.12 -5.82
C VAL A 235 -4.59 16.46 -7.20
N GLY A 236 -5.42 15.43 -7.45
CA GLY A 236 -5.51 14.80 -8.77
C GLY A 236 -6.05 15.74 -9.84
N TYR A 237 -7.04 16.57 -9.50
CA TYR A 237 -7.58 17.60 -10.38
C TYR A 237 -6.49 18.61 -10.80
N ILE A 238 -5.72 19.16 -9.84
CA ILE A 238 -4.63 20.10 -10.15
C ILE A 238 -3.60 19.46 -11.09
N THR A 239 -3.24 18.21 -10.83
CA THR A 239 -2.30 17.48 -11.68
C THR A 239 -2.78 17.41 -13.12
N TRP A 240 -4.07 17.16 -13.33
CA TRP A 240 -4.70 17.12 -14.65
C TRP A 240 -4.84 18.50 -15.29
N GLU A 241 -5.29 19.48 -14.54
CA GLU A 241 -5.43 20.88 -15.00
C GLU A 241 -4.07 21.44 -15.47
N SER A 242 -3.01 21.16 -14.71
CA SER A 242 -1.65 21.54 -15.07
C SER A 242 -1.16 20.87 -16.36
N TYR A 243 -1.55 19.62 -16.60
CA TYR A 243 -1.28 18.94 -17.87
C TYR A 243 -2.01 19.60 -19.04
N VAL A 244 -3.30 19.90 -18.90
CA VAL A 244 -4.12 20.53 -19.96
C VAL A 244 -3.62 21.94 -20.28
N THR A 245 -3.17 22.69 -19.28
CA THR A 245 -2.62 24.03 -19.44
C THR A 245 -1.15 24.04 -19.88
N SER A 246 -0.53 22.87 -20.08
CA SER A 246 0.89 22.72 -20.44
C SER A 246 1.87 23.32 -19.42
N ASN A 247 1.44 23.40 -18.16
CA ASN A 247 2.27 23.82 -17.02
C ASN A 247 2.79 22.56 -16.29
N TYR A 248 3.95 22.06 -16.71
CA TYR A 248 4.45 20.74 -16.29
C TYR A 248 4.98 20.66 -14.83
N PRO A 249 5.62 21.68 -14.23
CA PRO A 249 6.15 21.58 -12.87
C PRO A 249 5.12 21.19 -11.80
N PRO A 250 3.88 21.73 -11.78
CA PRO A 250 2.86 21.33 -10.82
C PRO A 250 2.37 19.88 -10.99
N ILE A 251 2.56 19.26 -12.18
CA ILE A 251 2.23 17.84 -12.38
C ILE A 251 3.10 16.98 -11.46
N VAL A 252 4.42 17.18 -11.51
CA VAL A 252 5.36 16.42 -10.69
C VAL A 252 5.21 16.75 -9.21
N MET A 253 4.95 18.02 -8.87
CA MET A 253 4.60 18.43 -7.51
C MET A 253 3.37 17.68 -7.01
N GLY A 254 2.28 17.64 -7.78
CA GLY A 254 1.06 16.90 -7.43
C GLY A 254 1.32 15.40 -7.23
N MET A 255 2.10 14.77 -8.12
CA MET A 255 2.50 13.35 -7.98
C MET A 255 3.25 13.09 -6.65
N LEU A 256 4.20 13.96 -6.30
CA LEU A 256 4.95 13.85 -5.04
C LEU A 256 4.05 14.07 -3.82
N LEU A 257 3.14 15.03 -3.89
CA LEU A 257 2.19 15.33 -2.83
C LEU A 257 1.24 14.15 -2.59
N ILE A 258 0.67 13.56 -3.65
CA ILE A 258 -0.16 12.36 -3.58
C ILE A 258 0.61 11.20 -2.96
N GLY A 259 1.84 10.97 -3.42
CA GLY A 259 2.71 9.92 -2.89
C GLY A 259 2.99 10.11 -1.39
N LEU A 260 3.28 11.33 -0.97
CA LEU A 260 3.51 11.68 0.43
C LEU A 260 2.25 11.46 1.28
N MET A 261 1.09 11.96 0.83
CA MET A 261 -0.18 11.80 1.54
C MET A 261 -0.58 10.32 1.64
N GLY A 262 -0.39 9.54 0.57
CA GLY A 262 -0.61 8.09 0.56
C GLY A 262 0.33 7.35 1.52
N ALA A 263 1.60 7.70 1.54
CA ALA A 263 2.59 7.10 2.44
C ALA A 263 2.31 7.42 3.92
N VAL A 264 2.02 8.70 4.22
CA VAL A 264 1.71 9.15 5.59
C VAL A 264 0.44 8.50 6.12
N SER A 265 -0.63 8.46 5.32
CA SER A 265 -1.89 7.84 5.72
C SER A 265 -1.77 6.32 5.89
N SER A 266 -1.09 5.62 4.98
CA SER A 266 -0.82 4.18 5.11
C SER A 266 0.05 3.87 6.33
N TRP A 267 1.07 4.70 6.59
CA TRP A 267 1.89 4.60 7.80
C TRP A 267 1.06 4.82 9.08
N ALA A 268 0.18 5.84 9.09
CA ALA A 268 -0.70 6.13 10.22
C ALA A 268 -1.65 4.97 10.52
N VAL A 269 -2.26 4.38 9.48
CA VAL A 269 -3.10 3.18 9.61
C VAL A 269 -2.29 2.01 10.18
N GLY A 270 -1.10 1.75 9.62
CA GLY A 270 -0.23 0.68 10.10
C GLY A 270 0.20 0.88 11.56
N ARG A 271 0.52 2.10 11.97
CA ARG A 271 0.85 2.44 13.37
C ARG A 271 -0.36 2.29 14.28
N GLY A 272 -1.53 2.80 13.88
CA GLY A 272 -2.76 2.64 14.64
C GLY A 272 -3.12 1.17 14.89
N MET A 273 -2.96 0.32 13.87
CA MET A 273 -3.18 -1.11 14.04
C MET A 273 -2.14 -1.79 14.93
N GLN A 274 -0.89 -1.34 14.94
CA GLN A 274 0.14 -1.88 15.85
C GLN A 274 -0.18 -1.63 17.32
N THR A 275 -0.80 -0.51 17.67
CA THR A 275 -1.21 -0.22 19.05
C THR A 275 -2.31 -1.17 19.55
N LEU A 276 -3.11 -1.71 18.62
CA LEU A 276 -4.15 -2.71 18.92
C LEU A 276 -3.59 -4.14 19.09
N MET A 277 -2.30 -4.35 18.81
CA MET A 277 -1.64 -5.66 18.88
C MET A 277 -0.41 -5.65 19.80
N PRO A 278 -0.56 -5.40 21.11
CA PRO A 278 0.58 -5.29 22.04
C PRO A 278 1.35 -6.61 22.20
N TRP A 279 0.72 -7.76 21.89
CA TRP A 279 1.35 -9.09 21.94
C TRP A 279 2.31 -9.35 20.77
N ARG A 280 2.26 -8.56 19.71
CA ARG A 280 3.18 -8.69 18.57
C ARG A 280 4.47 -7.96 18.89
N VAL A 281 5.38 -8.63 19.59
CA VAL A 281 6.74 -8.14 19.78
C VAL A 281 7.40 -8.06 18.40
N ILE A 282 7.55 -6.85 17.86
CA ILE A 282 8.36 -6.62 16.67
C ILE A 282 9.80 -6.89 17.09
N LYS A 283 10.30 -8.11 16.80
CA LYS A 283 11.74 -8.35 16.82
C LYS A 283 12.33 -7.33 15.83
N LYS A 284 12.92 -6.25 16.33
CA LYS A 284 13.81 -5.42 15.54
C LYS A 284 14.89 -6.40 15.05
N GLN A 285 14.80 -6.78 13.77
CA GLN A 285 15.90 -7.49 13.12
C GLN A 285 17.12 -6.59 13.32
N GLY A 286 18.08 -7.10 14.04
CA GLY A 286 19.26 -6.36 14.46
C GLY A 286 19.95 -5.75 13.25
N THR A 287 20.28 -4.53 13.41
CA THR A 287 21.17 -3.68 12.60
C THR A 287 22.47 -4.40 12.25
#